data_f9c33f4aa195b4d3ee38f232f082cf2e
#
_entry.id   f9c33f4aa195b4d3ee38f232f082cf2e
#
_cell.length_a   1.000
_cell.length_b   1.000
_cell.length_c   1.000
_cell.angle_alpha   90.00
_cell.angle_beta   90.00
_cell.angle_gamma   90.00
#
_symmetry.space_group_name_H-M   'P 1'
#
loop_
_entity.id
_entity.type
_entity.pdbx_description
1 polymer ?
#
loop_
_entity_poly.entity_id
_entity_poly.type
_entity_poly.pdbx_seq_one_letter_code
_entity_poly.pdbx_strand_id
1 'polypeptide(L)'
;KIKRGSDISDDESAYELILKDKEKLLSFDNPVRFIFSHSALREGWDNPNVFQICTLKHGGDSTTNKRQEVGRGLRICVDQDGNRMDEHALGAEVQDVNKLTVIASDGYKDFVSSLQKEIKDDLYERPTKITLDFFTNKRVKHNDEIVTITKEQ
;
A
#
# COMPACT_ATOMS: atom_id res chain seq x y z
N LYS A 1 9.68 -35.57 22.67
CA LYS A 1 8.32 -35.27 23.21
C LYS A 1 8.14 -33.77 23.11
N ILE A 2 7.44 -33.28 22.08
CA ILE A 2 7.07 -31.90 21.89
C ILE A 2 5.96 -31.59 22.89
N LYS A 3 6.18 -30.60 23.75
CA LYS A 3 5.15 -30.12 24.70
C LYS A 3 4.07 -29.37 23.90
N ARG A 4 2.91 -29.96 23.80
CA ARG A 4 1.70 -29.44 23.14
C ARG A 4 1.03 -28.25 23.85
N GLY A 5 1.70 -27.52 24.72
CA GLY A 5 1.09 -26.49 25.55
C GLY A 5 1.61 -25.07 25.34
N SER A 6 2.69 -24.87 24.54
CA SER A 6 3.24 -23.51 24.28
C SER A 6 2.81 -22.86 22.96
N ASP A 7 2.39 -23.66 21.98
CA ASP A 7 2.13 -23.15 20.63
C ASP A 7 0.88 -22.26 20.55
N ILE A 8 -0.14 -22.50 21.38
CA ILE A 8 -1.39 -21.72 21.37
C ILE A 8 -1.19 -20.31 21.94
N SER A 9 -0.34 -20.14 22.96
CA SER A 9 -0.10 -18.82 23.56
C SER A 9 0.76 -17.93 22.69
N ASP A 10 1.69 -18.50 21.91
CA ASP A 10 2.55 -17.74 21.00
C ASP A 10 1.78 -17.26 19.76
N ASP A 11 0.89 -18.08 19.22
CA ASP A 11 0.02 -17.71 18.10
C ASP A 11 -0.99 -16.63 18.50
N GLU A 12 -1.56 -16.69 19.71
CA GLU A 12 -2.50 -15.69 20.22
C GLU A 12 -1.81 -14.35 20.46
N SER A 13 -0.59 -14.35 21.00
CA SER A 13 0.21 -13.14 21.19
C SER A 13 0.64 -12.52 19.87
N ALA A 14 1.00 -13.32 18.87
CA ALA A 14 1.32 -12.84 17.52
C ALA A 14 0.11 -12.23 16.83
N TYR A 15 -1.07 -12.85 16.96
CA TYR A 15 -2.31 -12.33 16.40
C TYR A 15 -2.70 -10.99 17.03
N GLU A 16 -2.60 -10.84 18.33
CA GLU A 16 -2.87 -9.58 19.04
C GLU A 16 -1.93 -8.47 18.58
N LEU A 17 -0.62 -8.76 18.52
CA LEU A 17 0.38 -7.82 18.10
C LEU A 17 0.15 -7.33 16.64
N ILE A 18 -0.22 -8.23 15.74
CA ILE A 18 -0.40 -7.91 14.32
C ILE A 18 -1.71 -7.14 14.07
N LEU A 19 -2.80 -7.52 14.73
CA LEU A 19 -4.13 -6.99 14.42
C LEU A 19 -4.62 -5.91 15.38
N LYS A 20 -4.27 -5.98 16.66
CA LYS A 20 -4.74 -5.04 17.68
C LYS A 20 -3.69 -3.99 18.03
N ASP A 21 -2.46 -4.41 18.30
CA ASP A 21 -1.39 -3.54 18.79
C ASP A 21 -0.46 -3.07 17.65
N LYS A 22 -1.06 -2.57 16.57
CA LYS A 22 -0.32 -2.16 15.35
C LYS A 22 0.76 -1.12 15.63
N GLU A 23 0.51 -0.19 16.53
CA GLU A 23 1.48 0.84 16.94
C GLU A 23 2.73 0.22 17.57
N LYS A 24 2.56 -0.86 18.32
CA LYS A 24 3.66 -1.58 18.94
C LYS A 24 4.59 -2.23 17.91
N LEU A 25 4.08 -2.59 16.73
CA LEU A 25 4.92 -3.06 15.61
C LEU A 25 5.75 -1.95 14.97
N LEU A 26 5.34 -0.68 15.12
CA LEU A 26 6.06 0.48 14.60
C LEU A 26 7.19 0.91 15.54
N SER A 27 7.14 0.51 16.81
CA SER A 27 8.14 0.87 17.80
C SER A 27 9.50 0.21 17.51
N PHE A 28 10.57 0.99 17.60
CA PHE A 28 11.95 0.47 17.51
C PHE A 28 12.33 -0.42 18.69
N ASP A 29 11.62 -0.32 19.82
CA ASP A 29 11.79 -1.20 20.98
C ASP A 29 11.28 -2.62 20.73
N ASN A 30 10.42 -2.77 19.70
CA ASN A 30 9.92 -4.08 19.29
C ASN A 30 10.98 -4.82 18.45
N PRO A 31 11.41 -6.03 18.84
CA PRO A 31 12.40 -6.80 18.08
C PRO A 31 11.85 -7.43 16.81
N VAL A 32 10.53 -7.44 16.59
CA VAL A 32 9.90 -8.03 15.39
C VAL A 32 10.32 -7.26 14.15
N ARG A 33 10.89 -7.98 13.17
CA ARG A 33 11.32 -7.41 11.88
C ARG A 33 10.67 -8.11 10.69
N PHE A 34 10.10 -9.28 10.89
CA PHE A 34 9.49 -10.11 9.87
C PHE A 34 8.11 -10.57 10.29
N ILE A 35 7.17 -10.49 9.38
CA ILE A 35 5.82 -11.03 9.55
C ILE A 35 5.60 -12.06 8.46
N PHE A 36 5.34 -13.31 8.86
CA PHE A 36 4.99 -14.38 7.93
C PHE A 36 3.47 -14.55 7.91
N SER A 37 2.90 -14.51 6.74
CA SER A 37 1.46 -14.65 6.57
C SER A 37 1.12 -15.63 5.45
N HIS A 38 0.20 -16.55 5.72
CA HIS A 38 -0.37 -17.42 4.71
C HIS A 38 -1.69 -16.85 4.15
N SER A 39 -2.56 -16.37 5.01
CA SER A 39 -3.89 -15.84 4.64
C SER A 39 -4.40 -14.76 5.58
N ALA A 40 -3.87 -14.65 6.79
CA ALA A 40 -4.40 -13.81 7.86
C ALA A 40 -4.32 -12.30 7.55
N LEU A 41 -3.42 -11.87 6.68
CA LEU A 41 -3.25 -10.46 6.32
C LEU A 41 -3.96 -10.07 5.02
N ARG A 42 -4.92 -10.87 4.54
CA ARG A 42 -5.54 -10.64 3.22
C ARG A 42 -6.43 -9.41 3.17
N GLU A 43 -7.24 -9.18 4.20
CA GLU A 43 -8.20 -8.08 4.22
C GLU A 43 -8.07 -7.26 5.51
N GLY A 44 -8.15 -5.94 5.39
CA GLY A 44 -8.22 -5.02 6.51
C GLY A 44 -6.95 -4.81 7.32
N TRP A 45 -5.87 -5.56 7.06
CA TRP A 45 -4.59 -5.31 7.71
C TRP A 45 -3.88 -4.13 7.05
N ASP A 46 -3.39 -3.24 7.87
CA ASP A 46 -2.82 -1.99 7.48
C ASP A 46 -1.64 -1.59 8.39
N ASN A 47 -0.46 -1.42 7.82
CA ASN A 47 0.69 -0.86 8.51
C ASN A 47 1.48 0.01 7.52
N PRO A 48 1.67 1.32 7.78
CA PRO A 48 2.36 2.22 6.87
C PRO A 48 3.85 1.92 6.71
N ASN A 49 4.46 1.21 7.68
CA ASN A 49 5.91 0.93 7.68
C ASN A 49 6.23 -0.45 7.08
N VAL A 50 5.59 -0.81 5.98
CA VAL A 50 5.93 -1.99 5.19
C VAL A 50 6.84 -1.58 4.04
N PHE A 51 8.12 -1.89 4.14
CA PHE A 51 9.13 -1.52 3.13
C PHE A 51 9.54 -2.68 2.23
N GLN A 52 9.28 -3.91 2.66
CA GLN A 52 9.64 -5.10 1.90
C GLN A 52 8.52 -6.13 1.90
N ILE A 53 8.23 -6.68 0.73
CA ILE A 53 7.30 -7.78 0.56
C ILE A 53 8.06 -8.91 -0.13
N CYS A 54 8.07 -10.10 0.49
CA CYS A 54 8.64 -11.30 -0.09
C CYS A 54 7.54 -12.33 -0.34
N THR A 55 7.31 -12.66 -1.61
CA THR A 55 6.32 -13.66 -1.99
C THR A 55 6.97 -15.02 -2.15
N LEU A 56 6.67 -15.94 -1.22
CA LEU A 56 7.22 -17.30 -1.20
C LEU A 56 6.42 -18.29 -2.04
N LYS A 57 5.24 -17.91 -2.53
CA LYS A 57 4.38 -18.76 -3.36
C LYS A 57 4.87 -18.82 -4.81
N HIS A 58 4.92 -20.01 -5.36
CA HIS A 58 5.10 -20.25 -6.77
C HIS A 58 3.72 -20.34 -7.45
N GLY A 59 3.39 -19.35 -8.26
CA GLY A 59 2.30 -19.38 -9.25
C GLY A 59 0.87 -19.37 -8.69
N GLY A 60 -0.07 -18.90 -9.49
CA GLY A 60 -1.50 -19.11 -9.28
C GLY A 60 -2.29 -18.04 -8.54
N ASP A 61 -1.68 -16.99 -8.00
CA ASP A 61 -2.46 -15.91 -7.40
C ASP A 61 -3.06 -15.00 -8.48
N SER A 62 -4.34 -14.66 -8.30
CA SER A 62 -5.02 -13.71 -9.19
C SER A 62 -4.34 -12.34 -9.16
N THR A 63 -4.44 -11.60 -10.26
CA THR A 63 -3.93 -10.21 -10.35
C THR A 63 -4.47 -9.34 -9.22
N THR A 64 -5.72 -9.56 -8.81
CA THR A 64 -6.35 -8.84 -7.69
C THR A 64 -5.63 -9.10 -6.37
N ASN A 65 -5.30 -10.35 -6.04
CA ASN A 65 -4.57 -10.69 -4.83
C ASN A 65 -3.17 -10.04 -4.81
N LYS A 66 -2.47 -10.11 -5.94
CA LYS A 66 -1.14 -9.47 -6.09
C LYS A 66 -1.21 -7.95 -5.92
N ARG A 67 -2.25 -7.29 -6.46
CA ARG A 67 -2.49 -5.85 -6.26
C ARG A 67 -2.74 -5.52 -4.80
N GLN A 68 -3.53 -6.32 -4.09
CA GLN A 68 -3.80 -6.11 -2.67
C GLN A 68 -2.54 -6.28 -1.82
N GLU A 69 -1.69 -7.26 -2.13
CA GLU A 69 -0.42 -7.48 -1.45
C GLU A 69 0.53 -6.29 -1.62
N VAL A 70 0.77 -5.86 -2.86
CA VAL A 70 1.64 -4.71 -3.15
C VAL A 70 1.06 -3.42 -2.59
N GLY A 71 -0.24 -3.21 -2.70
CA GLY A 71 -0.93 -2.03 -2.22
C GLY A 71 -0.75 -1.76 -0.72
N ARG A 72 -0.45 -2.79 0.07
CA ARG A 72 -0.15 -2.64 1.51
C ARG A 72 1.17 -1.92 1.77
N GLY A 73 2.14 -2.09 0.88
CA GLY A 73 3.44 -1.42 0.98
C GLY A 73 3.52 -0.11 0.20
N LEU A 74 2.48 0.29 -0.53
CA LEU A 74 2.42 1.56 -1.26
C LEU A 74 1.85 2.69 -0.41
N ARG A 75 2.39 2.87 0.79
CA ARG A 75 1.97 3.91 1.73
C ARG A 75 3.14 4.75 2.16
N ILE A 76 2.86 6.01 2.45
CA ILE A 76 3.83 6.89 3.07
C ILE A 76 4.05 6.39 4.50
N CYS A 77 5.30 6.11 4.85
CA CYS A 77 5.67 5.66 6.17
C CYS A 77 5.47 6.74 7.23
N VAL A 78 5.48 6.32 8.48
CA VAL A 78 5.39 7.21 9.64
C VAL A 78 6.62 7.03 10.53
N ASP A 79 6.98 8.09 11.24
CA ASP A 79 7.99 8.05 12.29
C ASP A 79 7.43 7.42 13.60
N GLN A 80 8.21 7.47 14.68
CA GLN A 80 7.81 6.93 16.00
C GLN A 80 6.64 7.69 16.62
N ASP A 81 6.46 8.95 16.26
CA ASP A 81 5.41 9.84 16.77
C ASP A 81 4.14 9.78 15.89
N GLY A 82 4.15 8.96 14.83
CA GLY A 82 3.04 8.80 13.90
C GLY A 82 2.95 9.89 12.82
N ASN A 83 3.96 10.75 12.70
CA ASN A 83 4.01 11.76 11.64
C ASN A 83 4.35 11.14 10.30
N ARG A 84 3.66 11.57 9.25
CA ARG A 84 3.93 11.10 7.90
C ARG A 84 5.26 11.62 7.38
N MET A 85 6.07 10.70 6.87
CA MET A 85 7.35 11.00 6.24
C MET A 85 7.16 11.33 4.76
N ASP A 86 6.42 12.40 4.49
CA ASP A 86 6.10 12.90 3.16
C ASP A 86 7.12 13.93 2.65
N GLU A 87 6.82 14.57 1.51
CA GLU A 87 7.69 15.59 0.93
C GLU A 87 7.91 16.81 1.85
N HIS A 88 6.92 17.14 2.70
CA HIS A 88 7.07 18.25 3.66
C HIS A 88 8.07 17.90 4.76
N ALA A 89 8.12 16.65 5.19
CA ALA A 89 9.03 16.17 6.22
C ALA A 89 10.43 15.87 5.69
N LEU A 90 10.53 15.27 4.49
CA LEU A 90 11.76 14.70 3.94
C LEU A 90 12.33 15.46 2.73
N GLY A 91 11.55 16.33 2.10
CA GLY A 91 11.99 17.01 0.88
C GLY A 91 12.35 16.01 -0.22
N ALA A 92 13.56 16.15 -0.77
CA ALA A 92 14.04 15.29 -1.87
C ALA A 92 14.25 13.81 -1.47
N GLU A 93 14.42 13.51 -0.19
CA GLU A 93 14.67 12.13 0.30
C GLU A 93 13.40 11.28 0.38
N VAL A 94 12.23 11.86 0.16
CA VAL A 94 10.93 11.17 0.26
C VAL A 94 10.85 9.90 -0.57
N GLN A 95 11.46 9.87 -1.76
CA GLN A 95 11.45 8.72 -2.66
C GLN A 95 12.40 7.60 -2.21
N ASP A 96 13.45 7.95 -1.48
CA ASP A 96 14.42 6.98 -0.97
C ASP A 96 13.90 6.30 0.30
N VAL A 97 13.26 7.07 1.17
CA VAL A 97 12.68 6.57 2.43
C VAL A 97 11.41 5.74 2.17
N ASN A 98 10.52 6.21 1.30
CA ASN A 98 9.25 5.52 1.00
C ASN A 98 9.38 4.44 -0.10
N LYS A 99 10.53 3.83 -0.24
CA LYS A 99 10.80 2.82 -1.26
C LYS A 99 10.26 1.44 -0.86
N LEU A 100 9.30 0.92 -1.63
CA LEU A 100 8.86 -0.47 -1.50
C LEU A 100 9.73 -1.40 -2.34
N THR A 101 10.29 -2.43 -1.71
CA THR A 101 11.02 -3.50 -2.39
C THR A 101 10.16 -4.77 -2.42
N VAL A 102 9.91 -5.31 -3.61
CA VAL A 102 9.19 -6.58 -3.78
C VAL A 102 10.17 -7.65 -4.22
N ILE A 103 10.32 -8.69 -3.40
CA ILE A 103 11.13 -9.88 -3.70
C ILE A 103 10.15 -10.97 -4.13
N ALA A 104 10.22 -11.38 -5.39
CA ALA A 104 9.21 -12.24 -5.98
C ALA A 104 9.78 -13.23 -6.99
N SER A 105 9.03 -14.31 -7.26
CA SER A 105 9.34 -15.23 -8.34
C SER A 105 9.16 -14.58 -9.72
N ASP A 106 9.72 -15.19 -10.77
CA ASP A 106 9.69 -14.65 -12.14
C ASP A 106 8.28 -14.28 -12.64
N GLY A 107 7.27 -15.09 -12.33
CA GLY A 107 5.88 -14.79 -12.72
C GLY A 107 5.25 -13.60 -12.00
N TYR A 108 5.85 -13.12 -10.93
CA TYR A 108 5.43 -11.91 -10.22
C TYR A 108 6.10 -10.66 -10.79
N LYS A 109 7.26 -10.83 -11.39
CA LYS A 109 8.04 -9.74 -12.02
C LYS A 109 7.27 -9.07 -13.15
N ASP A 110 6.64 -9.87 -14.01
CA ASP A 110 5.82 -9.35 -15.10
C ASP A 110 4.61 -8.57 -14.59
N PHE A 111 3.99 -9.07 -13.52
CA PHE A 111 2.90 -8.37 -12.85
C PHE A 111 3.34 -7.00 -12.29
N VAL A 112 4.47 -6.94 -11.58
CA VAL A 112 4.98 -5.67 -11.01
C VAL A 112 5.31 -4.69 -12.12
N SER A 113 5.95 -5.15 -13.20
CA SER A 113 6.26 -4.31 -14.36
C SER A 113 5.01 -3.74 -15.03
N SER A 114 3.96 -4.54 -15.17
CA SER A 114 2.66 -4.11 -15.71
C SER A 114 1.97 -3.10 -14.78
N LEU A 115 2.01 -3.34 -13.47
CA LEU A 115 1.43 -2.43 -12.48
C LEU A 115 2.17 -1.08 -12.47
N GLN A 116 3.49 -1.09 -12.52
CA GLN A 116 4.29 0.14 -12.59
C GLN A 116 3.97 0.95 -13.86
N LYS A 117 3.81 0.27 -15.00
CA LYS A 117 3.42 0.92 -16.24
C LYS A 117 2.04 1.56 -16.14
N GLU A 118 1.06 0.84 -15.62
CA GLU A 118 -0.30 1.34 -15.42
C GLU A 118 -0.32 2.59 -14.51
N ILE A 119 0.36 2.52 -13.35
CA ILE A 119 0.48 3.68 -12.44
C ILE A 119 1.14 4.86 -13.16
N LYS A 120 2.17 4.62 -13.95
CA LYS A 120 2.86 5.65 -14.69
C LYS A 120 1.95 6.30 -15.74
N ASP A 121 1.22 5.50 -16.49
CA ASP A 121 0.29 5.97 -17.52
C ASP A 121 -0.82 6.82 -16.87
N ASP A 122 -1.41 6.36 -15.76
CA ASP A 122 -2.40 7.12 -14.97
C ASP A 122 -1.85 8.47 -14.46
N LEU A 123 -0.59 8.53 -14.06
CA LEU A 123 0.04 9.77 -13.61
C LEU A 123 0.29 10.75 -14.74
N TYR A 124 0.62 10.27 -15.93
CA TYR A 124 0.83 11.12 -17.11
C TYR A 124 -0.47 11.71 -17.67
N GLU A 125 -1.59 11.01 -17.51
CA GLU A 125 -2.92 11.51 -17.93
C GLU A 125 -3.48 12.58 -16.98
N ARG A 126 -2.92 12.77 -15.80
CA ARG A 126 -3.34 13.83 -14.89
C ARG A 126 -2.67 15.14 -15.27
N PRO A 127 -3.44 16.16 -15.73
CA PRO A 127 -2.86 17.45 -16.00
C PRO A 127 -2.25 18.06 -14.75
N THR A 128 -0.98 18.43 -14.81
CA THR A 128 -0.26 19.11 -13.71
C THR A 128 -0.73 20.54 -13.48
N LYS A 129 -1.46 21.12 -14.46
CA LYS A 129 -2.07 22.43 -14.38
C LYS A 129 -3.56 22.31 -14.67
N ILE A 130 -4.38 22.89 -13.79
CA ILE A 130 -5.82 23.01 -14.04
C ILE A 130 -6.03 24.12 -15.07
N THR A 131 -6.47 23.73 -16.26
CA THR A 131 -6.84 24.63 -17.34
C THR A 131 -8.35 24.54 -17.60
N LEU A 132 -8.94 25.50 -18.30
CA LEU A 132 -10.36 25.45 -18.67
C LEU A 132 -10.69 24.19 -19.48
N ASP A 133 -9.76 23.73 -20.30
CA ASP A 133 -9.92 22.50 -21.09
C ASP A 133 -10.09 21.24 -20.22
N PHE A 134 -9.58 21.25 -18.97
CA PHE A 134 -9.75 20.14 -18.03
C PHE A 134 -11.21 19.90 -17.65
N PHE A 135 -12.02 20.95 -17.63
CA PHE A 135 -13.43 20.87 -17.27
C PHE A 135 -14.36 20.66 -18.48
N THR A 136 -13.88 20.92 -19.67
CA THR A 136 -14.66 20.77 -20.92
C THR A 136 -15.16 19.32 -21.05
N ASN A 137 -16.44 19.16 -21.41
CA ASN A 137 -17.15 17.88 -21.54
C ASN A 137 -17.36 17.12 -20.22
N LYS A 138 -17.03 17.70 -19.07
CA LYS A 138 -17.39 17.08 -17.78
C LYS A 138 -18.82 17.44 -17.38
N ARG A 139 -19.50 16.49 -16.76
CA ARG A 139 -20.85 16.68 -16.23
C ARG A 139 -20.77 17.18 -14.80
N VAL A 140 -21.42 18.27 -14.50
CA VAL A 140 -21.55 18.84 -13.15
C VAL A 140 -23.01 19.01 -12.81
N LYS A 141 -23.33 18.89 -11.52
CA LYS A 141 -24.68 19.19 -11.02
C LYS A 141 -24.76 20.68 -10.71
N HIS A 142 -25.63 21.39 -11.39
CA HIS A 142 -25.92 22.81 -11.15
C HIS A 142 -27.42 22.98 -11.02
N ASN A 143 -27.90 23.55 -9.91
CA ASN A 143 -29.32 23.75 -9.63
C ASN A 143 -30.19 22.49 -9.81
N ASP A 144 -29.69 21.34 -9.29
CA ASP A 144 -30.31 20.01 -9.43
C ASP A 144 -30.38 19.42 -10.86
N GLU A 145 -29.89 20.12 -11.86
CA GLU A 145 -29.74 19.62 -13.23
C GLU A 145 -28.29 19.21 -13.52
N ILE A 146 -28.14 18.17 -14.36
CA ILE A 146 -26.82 17.74 -14.82
C ILE A 146 -26.49 18.51 -16.11
N VAL A 147 -25.52 19.39 -16.00
CA VAL A 147 -25.06 20.23 -17.12
C VAL A 147 -23.69 19.76 -17.59
N THR A 148 -23.45 19.74 -18.89
CA THR A 148 -22.14 19.49 -19.47
C THR A 148 -21.43 20.81 -19.70
N ILE A 149 -20.21 20.96 -19.16
CA ILE A 149 -19.41 22.19 -19.31
C ILE A 149 -18.93 22.31 -20.76
N THR A 150 -19.21 23.44 -21.38
CA THR A 150 -18.71 23.79 -22.71
C THR A 150 -17.63 24.88 -22.63
N LYS A 151 -16.85 25.09 -23.69
CA LYS A 151 -15.78 26.12 -23.72
C LYS A 151 -16.27 27.56 -23.58
N GLU A 152 -17.55 27.80 -23.77
CA GLU A 152 -18.16 29.13 -23.76
C GLU A 152 -18.79 29.51 -22.42
N GLN A 153 -18.72 28.61 -21.43
CA GLN A 153 -19.12 28.82 -20.04
C GLN A 153 -17.89 28.93 -19.12
#